data_dc0ba594fb9251b820217262aec50010
#
_entry.id   dc0ba594fb9251b820217262aec50010
#
_cell.length_a   1.000
_cell.length_b   1.000
_cell.length_c   1.000
_cell.angle_alpha   90.00
_cell.angle_beta   90.00
_cell.angle_gamma   90.00
#
_symmetry.space_group_name_H-M   'P 1'
#
loop_
_entity.id
_entity.type
_entity.pdbx_description
1 polymer ?
#
loop_
_entity_poly.entity_id
_entity_poly.type
_entity_poly.pdbx_seq_one_letter_code
_entity_poly.pdbx_strand_id
1 'polypeptide(L)'
;RGLGDVYKRQVGEGAPGEEAILYSSLVKATVPTVDEVPVFDFVLLGVGEDGHTSSVFPDRKDLLTAAEPYAVSVNPYNKTVRICMTGKPMIEAKHTCFLVAGENKCSILKKILDKEQEDIYPASYIWHHARMPKLYASL
;
A
#
# COMPACT_ATOMS: atom_id res chain seq x y z
N ARG A 1 -2.41 24.62 17.98
CA ARG A 1 -3.27 23.45 17.71
C ARG A 1 -2.37 22.27 17.40
N GLY A 2 -2.39 21.23 18.24
CA GLY A 2 -1.59 20.03 17.99
C GLY A 2 -2.10 19.27 16.76
N LEU A 3 -1.20 18.61 16.06
CA LEU A 3 -1.53 17.75 14.91
C LEU A 3 -2.42 16.55 15.29
N GLY A 4 -2.67 16.32 16.58
CA GLY A 4 -3.42 15.17 17.08
C GLY A 4 -4.87 15.08 16.60
N ASP A 5 -5.52 16.19 16.32
CA ASP A 5 -6.92 16.23 15.86
C ASP A 5 -7.06 15.84 14.36
N VAL A 6 -5.96 15.86 13.63
CA VAL A 6 -5.93 15.62 12.18
C VAL A 6 -5.27 14.28 11.84
N TYR A 7 -4.53 13.71 12.78
CA TYR A 7 -3.73 12.50 12.57
C TYR A 7 -4.41 11.26 13.15
N LYS A 8 -4.67 10.29 12.30
CA LYS A 8 -5.19 8.97 12.66
C LYS A 8 -4.12 7.91 12.35
N ARG A 9 -3.39 7.46 13.37
CA ARG A 9 -2.38 6.44 13.21
C ARG A 9 -2.89 5.06 13.59
N GLN A 10 -2.26 4.04 13.05
CA GLN A 10 -2.40 2.66 13.53
C GLN A 10 -1.88 2.55 14.97
N VAL A 11 -2.53 1.73 15.78
CA VAL A 11 -2.01 1.26 17.06
C VAL A 11 -1.16 0.03 16.79
N GLY A 12 0.11 0.08 17.16
CA GLY A 12 1.06 -1.01 16.91
C GLY A 12 1.39 -1.84 18.16
N GLU A 13 0.73 -1.54 19.26
CA GLU A 13 1.00 -2.12 20.59
C GLU A 13 0.10 -3.33 20.91
N GLY A 14 -0.98 -3.52 20.15
CA GLY A 14 -1.95 -4.62 20.32
C GLY A 14 -1.68 -5.84 19.45
N ALA A 15 -2.60 -6.80 19.47
CA ALA A 15 -2.55 -7.97 18.60
C ALA A 15 -2.75 -7.56 17.13
N PRO A 16 -1.82 -7.87 16.22
CA PRO A 16 -1.85 -7.33 14.85
C PRO A 16 -3.15 -7.60 14.09
N GLY A 17 -3.77 -8.76 14.27
CA GLY A 17 -5.03 -9.10 13.61
C GLY A 17 -6.20 -8.24 14.09
N GLU A 18 -6.32 -8.02 15.40
CA GLU A 18 -7.35 -7.17 15.99
C GLU A 18 -7.14 -5.71 15.60
N GLU A 19 -5.90 -5.24 15.65
CA GLU A 19 -5.55 -3.87 15.27
C GLU A 19 -5.79 -3.59 13.77
N ALA A 20 -5.57 -4.55 12.90
CA ALA A 20 -5.90 -4.41 11.48
C ALA A 20 -7.41 -4.23 11.26
N ILE A 21 -8.25 -4.97 11.99
CA ILE A 21 -9.71 -4.86 11.93
C ILE A 21 -10.17 -3.51 12.48
N LEU A 22 -9.67 -3.12 13.66
CA LEU A 22 -10.00 -1.85 14.31
C LEU A 22 -9.61 -0.66 13.43
N TYR A 23 -8.41 -0.70 12.85
CA TYR A 23 -7.94 0.37 11.98
C TYR A 23 -8.71 0.42 10.66
N SER A 24 -9.07 -0.72 10.07
CA SER A 24 -9.95 -0.79 8.92
C SER A 24 -11.30 -0.12 9.19
N SER A 25 -11.90 -0.42 10.34
CA SER A 25 -13.17 0.17 10.77
C SER A 25 -13.06 1.69 10.98
N LEU A 26 -11.98 2.13 11.63
CA LEU A 26 -11.71 3.56 11.83
C LEU A 26 -11.56 4.31 10.50
N VAL A 27 -10.82 3.75 9.56
CA VAL A 27 -10.59 4.36 8.25
C VAL A 27 -11.90 4.41 7.45
N LYS A 28 -12.69 3.33 7.42
CA LYS A 28 -14.01 3.30 6.78
C LYS A 28 -14.97 4.33 7.38
N ALA A 29 -14.89 4.61 8.68
CA ALA A 29 -15.72 5.60 9.35
C ALA A 29 -15.26 7.06 9.12
N THR A 30 -14.01 7.27 8.71
CA THR A 30 -13.40 8.62 8.65
C THR A 30 -13.15 9.09 7.22
N VAL A 31 -12.86 8.17 6.31
CA VAL A 31 -12.55 8.42 4.90
C VAL A 31 -13.78 8.12 4.05
N PRO A 32 -14.15 8.97 3.08
CA PRO A 32 -15.22 8.63 2.14
C PRO A 32 -15.01 7.27 1.51
N THR A 33 -16.07 6.45 1.44
CA THR A 33 -16.02 5.10 0.87
C THR A 33 -16.90 4.97 -0.38
N VAL A 34 -16.45 4.17 -1.33
CA VAL A 34 -17.23 3.72 -2.48
C VAL A 34 -17.15 2.19 -2.50
N ASP A 35 -18.29 1.52 -2.48
CA ASP A 35 -18.39 0.05 -2.43
C ASP A 35 -17.52 -0.57 -1.31
N GLU A 36 -17.63 0.01 -0.10
CA GLU A 36 -16.88 -0.37 1.10
C GLU A 36 -15.35 -0.13 1.02
N VAL A 37 -14.84 0.47 -0.06
CA VAL A 37 -13.43 0.81 -0.21
C VAL A 37 -13.19 2.27 0.14
N PRO A 38 -12.28 2.58 1.09
CA PRO A 38 -11.90 3.95 1.39
C PRO A 38 -11.22 4.61 0.19
N VAL A 39 -11.68 5.81 -0.17
CA VAL A 39 -11.13 6.60 -1.28
C VAL A 39 -10.35 7.78 -0.71
N PHE A 40 -9.03 7.62 -0.64
CA PHE A 40 -8.13 8.69 -0.22
C PHE A 40 -7.94 9.72 -1.34
N ASP A 41 -7.71 10.98 -0.99
CA ASP A 41 -7.34 11.99 -1.97
C ASP A 41 -5.94 11.72 -2.55
N PHE A 42 -5.03 11.27 -1.68
CA PHE A 42 -3.64 11.01 -2.05
C PHE A 42 -3.07 9.83 -1.25
N VAL A 43 -2.41 8.92 -1.95
CA VAL A 43 -1.64 7.82 -1.35
C VAL A 43 -0.19 7.91 -1.83
N LEU A 44 0.75 7.93 -0.90
CA LEU A 44 2.18 7.92 -1.16
C LEU A 44 2.76 6.53 -0.89
N LEU A 45 3.42 5.95 -1.88
CA LEU A 45 3.96 4.60 -1.85
C LEU A 45 5.46 4.60 -2.11
N GLY A 46 6.20 3.86 -1.30
CA GLY A 46 7.56 3.44 -1.61
C GLY A 46 7.57 2.11 -2.36
N VAL A 47 8.73 1.72 -2.89
CA VAL A 47 8.93 0.45 -3.60
C VAL A 47 10.15 -0.28 -3.06
N GLY A 48 9.98 -1.55 -2.69
CA GLY A 48 11.08 -2.44 -2.34
C GLY A 48 11.85 -2.93 -3.57
N GLU A 49 13.06 -3.43 -3.38
CA GLU A 49 13.88 -4.01 -4.46
C GLU A 49 13.27 -5.28 -5.06
N ASP A 50 12.44 -5.96 -4.29
CA ASP A 50 11.64 -7.12 -4.70
C ASP A 50 10.27 -6.75 -5.30
N GLY A 51 10.00 -5.44 -5.48
CA GLY A 51 8.76 -4.93 -6.04
C GLY A 51 7.57 -4.89 -5.10
N HIS A 52 7.78 -5.07 -3.78
CA HIS A 52 6.71 -4.84 -2.82
C HIS A 52 6.37 -3.35 -2.70
N THR A 53 5.15 -3.05 -2.33
CA THR A 53 4.71 -1.72 -1.90
C THR A 53 3.80 -1.83 -0.68
N SER A 54 3.75 -0.79 0.18
CA SER A 54 3.18 -0.92 1.53
C SER A 54 3.89 -2.05 2.30
N SER A 55 3.24 -3.13 2.61
CA SER A 55 3.85 -4.41 2.99
C SER A 55 3.16 -5.57 2.25
N VAL A 56 2.74 -5.31 1.01
CA VAL A 56 2.25 -6.34 0.09
C VAL A 56 3.47 -6.88 -0.65
N PHE A 57 3.98 -8.01 -0.18
CA PHE A 57 5.13 -8.70 -0.74
C PHE A 57 4.72 -9.62 -1.91
N PRO A 58 5.65 -10.05 -2.77
CA PRO A 58 5.34 -10.93 -3.90
C PRO A 58 4.68 -12.26 -3.53
N ASP A 59 4.92 -12.78 -2.31
CA ASP A 59 4.29 -13.98 -1.76
C ASP A 59 2.90 -13.72 -1.13
N ARG A 60 2.47 -12.45 -1.05
CA ARG A 60 1.19 -12.01 -0.46
C ARG A 60 0.34 -11.21 -1.44
N LYS A 61 0.28 -11.67 -2.69
CA LYS A 61 -0.55 -11.03 -3.73
C LYS A 61 -2.06 -11.13 -3.45
N ASP A 62 -2.48 -12.05 -2.58
CA ASP A 62 -3.83 -12.10 -2.03
C ASP A 62 -4.29 -10.76 -1.44
N LEU A 63 -3.36 -9.98 -0.89
CA LEU A 63 -3.65 -8.67 -0.32
C LEU A 63 -3.94 -7.58 -1.36
N LEU A 64 -3.61 -7.80 -2.64
CA LEU A 64 -3.94 -6.86 -3.72
C LEU A 64 -5.44 -6.75 -3.97
N THR A 65 -6.16 -7.84 -3.76
CA THR A 65 -7.62 -7.94 -3.99
C THR A 65 -8.42 -8.14 -2.71
N ALA A 66 -7.78 -8.07 -1.54
CA ALA A 66 -8.42 -8.25 -0.24
C ALA A 66 -9.62 -7.30 -0.06
N ALA A 67 -10.66 -7.77 0.63
CA ALA A 67 -11.87 -6.99 0.88
C ALA A 67 -11.62 -5.86 1.88
N GLU A 68 -10.84 -6.15 2.93
CA GLU A 68 -10.54 -5.16 3.97
C GLU A 68 -9.43 -4.20 3.54
N PRO A 69 -9.53 -2.90 3.90
CA PRO A 69 -8.56 -1.89 3.51
C PRO A 69 -7.19 -2.06 4.19
N TYR A 70 -7.14 -2.74 5.33
CA TYR A 70 -5.90 -3.07 6.03
C TYR A 70 -5.88 -4.53 6.44
N ALA A 71 -4.70 -5.13 6.40
CA ALA A 71 -4.49 -6.53 6.74
C ALA A 71 -3.13 -6.76 7.38
N VAL A 72 -2.96 -7.91 8.02
CA VAL A 72 -1.68 -8.35 8.55
C VAL A 72 -0.84 -8.96 7.43
N SER A 73 0.40 -8.51 7.34
CA SER A 73 1.44 -9.09 6.49
C SER A 73 2.70 -9.37 7.29
N VAL A 74 3.49 -10.32 6.84
CA VAL A 74 4.77 -10.68 7.46
C VAL A 74 5.87 -10.43 6.44
N ASN A 75 6.87 -9.65 6.82
CA ASN A 75 8.03 -9.43 5.98
C ASN A 75 8.78 -10.77 5.79
N PRO A 76 8.95 -11.26 4.55
CA PRO A 76 9.55 -12.58 4.32
C PRO A 76 11.03 -12.65 4.72
N TYR A 77 11.72 -11.51 4.77
CA TYR A 77 13.17 -11.45 5.02
C TYR A 77 13.51 -11.41 6.51
N ASN A 78 12.82 -10.58 7.29
CA ASN A 78 13.13 -10.38 8.72
C ASN A 78 12.03 -10.84 9.67
N LYS A 79 10.95 -11.44 9.14
CA LYS A 79 9.80 -11.97 9.88
C LYS A 79 9.04 -10.94 10.72
N THR A 80 9.24 -9.65 10.46
CA THR A 80 8.46 -8.60 11.15
C THR A 80 7.01 -8.64 10.72
N VAL A 81 6.11 -8.61 11.68
CA VAL A 81 4.67 -8.49 11.45
C VAL A 81 4.33 -7.03 11.19
N ARG A 82 3.51 -6.77 10.19
CA ARG A 82 3.06 -5.44 9.76
C ARG A 82 1.56 -5.41 9.60
N ILE A 83 0.95 -4.27 9.90
CA ILE A 83 -0.40 -3.93 9.42
C ILE A 83 -0.19 -3.07 8.18
N CYS A 84 -0.69 -3.50 7.05
CA CYS A 84 -0.47 -2.83 5.78
C CYS A 84 -1.77 -2.43 5.09
N MET A 85 -1.73 -1.35 4.33
CA MET A 85 -2.80 -1.02 3.38
C MET A 85 -2.82 -2.08 2.28
N THR A 86 -4.01 -2.56 1.94
CA THR A 86 -4.25 -3.53 0.87
C THR A 86 -4.37 -2.86 -0.50
N GLY A 87 -4.49 -3.63 -1.56
CA GLY A 87 -4.46 -3.10 -2.92
C GLY A 87 -5.61 -2.17 -3.27
N LYS A 88 -6.84 -2.48 -2.85
CA LYS A 88 -8.03 -1.70 -3.24
C LYS A 88 -7.94 -0.22 -2.87
N PRO A 89 -7.63 0.19 -1.62
CA PRO A 89 -7.46 1.60 -1.28
C PRO A 89 -6.34 2.29 -2.05
N MET A 90 -5.25 1.56 -2.37
CA MET A 90 -4.16 2.11 -3.17
C MET A 90 -4.58 2.39 -4.61
N ILE A 91 -5.40 1.51 -5.20
CA ILE A 91 -5.90 1.61 -6.58
C ILE A 91 -6.99 2.68 -6.68
N GLU A 92 -7.91 2.71 -5.74
CA GLU A 92 -9.09 3.59 -5.75
C GLU A 92 -8.80 5.02 -5.29
N ALA A 93 -7.62 5.30 -4.74
CA ALA A 93 -7.21 6.65 -4.39
C ALA A 93 -7.31 7.60 -5.59
N LYS A 94 -7.67 8.86 -5.35
CA LYS A 94 -7.74 9.87 -6.42
C LYS A 94 -6.38 10.08 -7.08
N HIS A 95 -5.31 10.03 -6.26
CA HIS A 95 -3.92 10.12 -6.73
C HIS A 95 -3.08 9.07 -6.01
N THR A 96 -2.42 8.19 -6.75
CA THR A 96 -1.46 7.23 -6.23
C THR A 96 -0.07 7.60 -6.70
N CYS A 97 0.79 7.99 -5.76
CA CYS A 97 2.11 8.50 -6.05
C CYS A 97 3.19 7.54 -5.55
N PHE A 98 4.06 7.10 -6.43
CA PHE A 98 5.23 6.33 -6.09
C PHE A 98 6.43 7.27 -5.92
N LEU A 99 7.11 7.17 -4.78
CA LEU A 99 8.35 7.86 -4.50
C LEU A 99 9.48 6.85 -4.38
N VAL A 100 10.44 6.92 -5.28
CA VAL A 100 11.53 5.95 -5.39
C VAL A 100 12.87 6.69 -5.47
N ALA A 101 13.78 6.36 -4.57
CA ALA A 101 15.11 6.95 -4.53
C ALA A 101 16.21 5.88 -4.46
N GLY A 102 17.31 6.15 -5.13
CA GLY A 102 18.54 5.35 -5.14
C GLY A 102 18.76 4.53 -6.41
N GLU A 103 19.99 4.48 -6.86
CA GLU A 103 20.41 3.76 -8.07
C GLU A 103 20.06 2.27 -8.06
N ASN A 104 20.05 1.64 -6.86
CA ASN A 104 19.66 0.25 -6.67
C ASN A 104 18.21 -0.03 -7.05
N LYS A 105 17.39 1.01 -7.23
CA LYS A 105 15.98 0.89 -7.66
C LYS A 105 15.79 0.91 -9.17
N CYS A 106 16.79 1.24 -9.96
CA CYS A 106 16.66 1.31 -11.42
C CYS A 106 16.14 0.02 -12.05
N SER A 107 16.66 -1.12 -11.59
CA SER A 107 16.24 -2.43 -12.13
C SER A 107 14.78 -2.74 -11.84
N ILE A 108 14.33 -2.53 -10.60
CA ILE A 108 12.95 -2.82 -10.22
C ILE A 108 11.97 -1.83 -10.84
N LEU A 109 12.34 -0.57 -11.02
CA LEU A 109 11.49 0.41 -11.69
C LEU A 109 11.14 0.02 -13.12
N LYS A 110 12.12 -0.47 -13.90
CA LYS A 110 11.87 -0.97 -15.26
C LYS A 110 10.83 -2.09 -15.26
N LYS A 111 10.92 -3.00 -14.30
CA LYS A 111 9.99 -4.12 -14.15
C LYS A 111 8.59 -3.66 -13.73
N ILE A 112 8.49 -2.67 -12.86
CA ILE A 112 7.19 -2.14 -12.40
C ILE A 112 6.45 -1.44 -13.54
N LEU A 113 7.16 -0.73 -14.40
CA LEU A 113 6.57 -0.03 -15.54
C LEU A 113 6.19 -0.97 -16.70
N ASP A 114 6.70 -2.18 -16.69
CA ASP A 114 6.37 -3.22 -17.67
C ASP A 114 5.06 -3.92 -17.27
N LYS A 115 4.04 -3.80 -18.11
CA LYS A 115 2.73 -4.40 -17.85
C LYS A 115 2.76 -5.93 -17.78
N GLU A 116 3.66 -6.56 -18.48
CA GLU A 116 3.81 -8.01 -18.45
C GLU A 116 4.30 -8.55 -17.09
N GLN A 117 4.74 -7.65 -16.21
CA GLN A 117 5.24 -7.97 -14.87
C GLN A 117 4.20 -7.73 -13.75
N GLU A 118 2.97 -7.31 -14.08
CA GLU A 118 1.96 -6.98 -13.07
C GLU A 118 1.58 -8.16 -12.18
N ASP A 119 1.63 -9.38 -12.72
CA ASP A 119 1.36 -10.61 -11.96
C ASP A 119 2.52 -11.04 -11.06
N ILE A 120 3.69 -10.42 -11.18
CA ILE A 120 4.88 -10.79 -10.41
C ILE A 120 5.11 -9.82 -9.26
N TYR A 121 5.04 -8.52 -9.56
CA TYR A 121 5.40 -7.45 -8.62
C TYR A 121 4.17 -6.69 -8.14
N PRO A 122 3.88 -6.68 -6.82
CA PRO A 122 2.74 -5.94 -6.27
C PRO A 122 2.71 -4.46 -6.66
N ALA A 123 3.87 -3.79 -6.69
CA ALA A 123 3.94 -2.39 -7.12
C ALA A 123 3.58 -2.22 -8.60
N SER A 124 3.89 -3.19 -9.47
CA SER A 124 3.49 -3.19 -10.87
C SER A 124 1.97 -3.30 -11.01
N TYR A 125 1.37 -4.23 -10.27
CA TYR A 125 -0.09 -4.36 -10.24
C TYR A 125 -0.76 -3.04 -9.84
N ILE A 126 -0.33 -2.42 -8.73
CA ILE A 126 -0.88 -1.13 -8.30
C ILE A 126 -0.66 -0.04 -9.35
N TRP A 127 0.54 0.03 -9.93
CA TRP A 127 0.85 1.02 -10.99
C TRP A 127 -0.11 0.94 -12.17
N HIS A 128 -0.38 -0.26 -12.66
CA HIS A 128 -1.20 -0.46 -13.86
C HIS A 128 -2.71 -0.39 -13.61
N HIS A 129 -3.15 -0.54 -12.36
CA HIS A 129 -4.57 -0.52 -11.99
C HIS A 129 -5.01 0.77 -11.29
N ALA A 130 -4.09 1.60 -10.80
CA ALA A 130 -4.41 2.86 -10.12
C ALA A 130 -5.07 3.86 -11.08
N ARG A 131 -6.01 4.66 -10.55
CA ARG A 131 -6.75 5.66 -11.35
C ARG A 131 -5.85 6.74 -11.94
N MET A 132 -4.95 7.29 -11.14
CA MET A 132 -4.00 8.33 -11.55
C MET A 132 -2.62 8.06 -10.92
N PRO A 133 -1.87 7.09 -11.46
CA PRO A 133 -0.55 6.79 -10.96
C PRO A 133 0.45 7.87 -11.36
N LYS A 134 1.32 8.24 -10.43
CA LYS A 134 2.45 9.14 -10.66
C LYS A 134 3.71 8.52 -10.08
N LEU A 135 4.82 8.72 -10.74
CA LEU A 135 6.13 8.25 -10.29
C LEU A 135 7.10 9.42 -10.20
N TYR A 136 7.69 9.58 -9.03
CA TYR A 136 8.82 10.46 -8.79
C TYR A 136 10.03 9.61 -8.44
N ALA A 137 11.06 9.68 -9.26
CA ALA A 137 12.28 8.92 -9.07
C ALA A 137 13.50 9.84 -8.99
N SER A 138 14.37 9.57 -8.04
CA SER A 138 15.71 10.15 -7.92
C SER A 138 16.71 8.99 -7.91
N LEU A 139 17.33 8.74 -9.04
CA LEU A 139 18.18 7.57 -9.31
C LEU A 139 19.64 7.96 -9.40
#